data_d897fdfabd97cfb66f3aa4730e75243a
#
_entry.id   d897fdfabd97cfb66f3aa4730e75243a
#
_cell.length_a   1.000
_cell.length_b   1.000
_cell.length_c   1.000
_cell.angle_alpha   90.00
_cell.angle_beta   90.00
_cell.angle_gamma   90.00
#
_symmetry.space_group_name_H-M   'P 1'
#
loop_
_entity.id
_entity.type
_entity.pdbx_description
1 polymer ?
#
loop_
_entity_poly.entity_id
_entity_poly.type
_entity_poly.pdbx_seq_one_letter_code
_entity_poly.pdbx_strand_id
1 'polypeptide(L)'
;MIATNQTSALNDLKVLAEHNQHGIVLSGISGCGKTYLAKQYADMLKIQNFYVANPVMSELKSIIDMCRSSKDSLVLCIENLDTGVMQTSYPLLKLIEDCPSYIYVVVTCNNIYRIPNTILSRCALVMISPPTKSDLAEYAAIKNLKLFENLKDKRVWKCVKGFKDIDTLSNFTDDQISYFDNLDSILKFDSTISNLTWKLQHYADNSETPVILVLRYILSLADNQHLRASCISCLNDLESKMISQNAIITKFVMENKYCE
;
A
#
# COMPACT_ATOMS: atom_id res chain seq x y z
N MET A 1 1.03 -18.92 -2.50
CA MET A 1 1.62 -19.11 -1.16
C MET A 1 0.90 -18.18 -0.20
N ILE A 2 0.50 -18.68 0.94
CA ILE A 2 -0.18 -17.91 1.99
C ILE A 2 0.89 -17.57 3.03
N ALA A 3 1.18 -16.28 3.18
CA ALA A 3 2.08 -15.82 4.21
C ALA A 3 1.48 -16.04 5.61
N THR A 4 2.31 -16.25 6.62
CA THR A 4 1.82 -16.54 7.99
C THR A 4 0.96 -15.42 8.55
N ASN A 5 1.26 -14.17 8.20
CA ASN A 5 0.45 -13.00 8.59
C ASN A 5 -0.97 -13.01 8.02
N GLN A 6 -1.21 -13.76 6.94
CA GLN A 6 -2.51 -13.84 6.24
C GLN A 6 -3.37 -15.01 6.71
N THR A 7 -2.80 -15.96 7.46
CA THR A 7 -3.50 -17.19 7.85
C THR A 7 -4.75 -16.89 8.70
N SER A 8 -4.64 -16.01 9.69
CA SER A 8 -5.79 -15.61 10.50
C SER A 8 -6.86 -14.93 9.64
N ALA A 9 -6.48 -13.93 8.84
CA ALA A 9 -7.40 -13.22 7.97
C ALA A 9 -8.08 -14.13 6.94
N LEU A 10 -7.37 -15.13 6.42
CA LEU A 10 -7.95 -16.14 5.53
C LEU A 10 -8.97 -17.03 6.23
N ASN A 11 -8.73 -17.42 7.48
CA ASN A 11 -9.71 -18.17 8.27
C ASN A 11 -10.97 -17.33 8.52
N ASP A 12 -10.81 -16.04 8.87
CA ASP A 12 -11.94 -15.13 9.04
C ASP A 12 -12.74 -14.99 7.74
N LEU A 13 -12.05 -14.79 6.61
CA LEU A 13 -12.67 -14.69 5.28
C LEU A 13 -13.42 -15.97 4.89
N LYS A 14 -12.88 -17.14 5.27
CA LYS A 14 -13.52 -18.42 5.01
C LYS A 14 -14.87 -18.53 5.74
N VAL A 15 -14.89 -18.17 7.02
CA VAL A 15 -16.14 -18.12 7.80
C VAL A 15 -17.11 -17.12 7.18
N LEU A 16 -16.65 -15.94 6.79
CA LEU A 16 -17.49 -14.93 6.15
C LEU A 16 -18.05 -15.39 4.80
N ALA A 17 -17.27 -16.15 4.02
CA ALA A 17 -17.72 -16.72 2.76
C ALA A 17 -18.78 -17.81 2.96
N GLU A 18 -18.64 -18.66 3.99
CA GLU A 18 -19.65 -19.67 4.36
C GLU A 18 -20.99 -19.02 4.74
N HIS A 19 -20.96 -17.81 5.32
CA HIS A 19 -22.17 -17.05 5.68
C HIS A 19 -22.62 -16.07 4.59
N ASN A 20 -22.02 -16.09 3.41
CA ASN A 20 -22.33 -15.19 2.29
C ASN A 20 -22.32 -13.70 2.71
N GLN A 21 -21.30 -13.26 3.45
CA GLN A 21 -21.20 -11.88 3.91
C GLN A 21 -20.97 -10.91 2.75
N HIS A 22 -21.92 -10.00 2.49
CA HIS A 22 -21.87 -9.09 1.33
C HIS A 22 -20.93 -7.89 1.49
N GLY A 23 -20.72 -7.42 2.72
CA GLY A 23 -19.86 -6.26 3.00
C GLY A 23 -18.69 -6.63 3.89
N ILE A 24 -17.45 -6.38 3.46
CA ILE A 24 -16.22 -6.66 4.23
C ILE A 24 -15.29 -5.46 4.17
N VAL A 25 -14.67 -5.13 5.30
CA VAL A 25 -13.56 -4.17 5.40
C VAL A 25 -12.28 -4.91 5.75
N LEU A 26 -11.28 -4.84 4.88
CA LEU A 26 -9.93 -5.36 5.10
C LEU A 26 -9.02 -4.23 5.55
N SER A 27 -8.59 -4.25 6.81
CA SER A 27 -7.71 -3.24 7.38
C SER A 27 -6.30 -3.79 7.63
N GLY A 28 -5.28 -3.05 7.23
CA GLY A 28 -3.88 -3.42 7.44
C GLY A 28 -2.93 -2.46 6.73
N ILE A 29 -1.65 -2.51 7.06
CA ILE A 29 -0.65 -1.63 6.46
C ILE A 29 -0.58 -1.76 4.93
N SER A 30 -0.04 -0.73 4.27
CA SER A 30 0.21 -0.78 2.83
C SER A 30 1.13 -1.96 2.48
N GLY A 31 0.77 -2.70 1.42
CA GLY A 31 1.56 -3.84 0.95
C GLY A 31 1.42 -5.15 1.74
N CYS A 32 0.51 -5.25 2.74
CA CYS A 32 0.28 -6.50 3.49
C CYS A 32 -0.56 -7.55 2.75
N GLY A 33 -1.02 -7.27 1.52
CA GLY A 33 -1.77 -8.23 0.70
C GLY A 33 -3.29 -8.11 0.76
N LYS A 34 -3.86 -6.94 1.12
CA LYS A 34 -5.32 -6.71 1.20
C LYS A 34 -6.06 -7.07 -0.09
N THR A 35 -5.61 -6.57 -1.22
CA THR A 35 -6.23 -6.85 -2.53
C THR A 35 -6.11 -8.32 -2.91
N TYR A 36 -4.99 -8.96 -2.56
CA TYR A 36 -4.83 -10.40 -2.74
C TYR A 36 -5.87 -11.19 -1.91
N LEU A 37 -6.07 -10.82 -0.64
CA LEU A 37 -7.08 -11.44 0.22
C LEU A 37 -8.52 -11.19 -0.26
N ALA A 38 -8.80 -10.01 -0.81
CA ALA A 38 -10.08 -9.72 -1.46
C ALA A 38 -10.34 -10.65 -2.65
N LYS A 39 -9.30 -10.95 -3.45
CA LYS A 39 -9.40 -11.90 -4.55
C LYS A 39 -9.59 -13.34 -4.04
N GLN A 40 -8.89 -13.73 -2.97
CA GLN A 40 -9.10 -15.04 -2.34
C GLN A 40 -10.53 -15.19 -1.80
N TYR A 41 -11.13 -14.10 -1.30
CA TYR A 41 -12.54 -14.12 -0.91
C TYR A 41 -13.48 -14.39 -2.10
N ALA A 42 -13.22 -13.76 -3.25
CA ALA A 42 -13.97 -14.05 -4.49
C ALA A 42 -13.80 -15.51 -4.93
N ASP A 43 -12.60 -16.06 -4.83
CA ASP A 43 -12.32 -17.47 -5.14
C ASP A 43 -13.08 -18.42 -4.19
N MET A 44 -13.16 -18.10 -2.89
CA MET A 44 -13.93 -18.86 -1.89
C MET A 44 -15.44 -18.87 -2.20
N LEU A 45 -15.97 -17.74 -2.67
CA LEU A 45 -17.36 -17.60 -3.13
C LEU A 45 -17.60 -18.25 -4.52
N LYS A 46 -16.53 -18.70 -5.20
CA LYS A 46 -16.56 -19.21 -6.59
C LYS A 46 -17.05 -18.17 -7.60
N ILE A 47 -16.77 -16.90 -7.35
CA ILE A 47 -17.14 -15.78 -8.20
C ILE A 47 -15.93 -15.40 -9.08
N GLN A 48 -16.11 -15.44 -10.39
CA GLN A 48 -15.04 -15.11 -11.36
C GLN A 48 -14.94 -13.60 -11.64
N ASN A 49 -16.06 -12.88 -11.53
CA ASN A 49 -16.08 -11.45 -11.80
C ASN A 49 -15.54 -10.68 -10.57
N PHE A 50 -14.29 -10.24 -10.68
CA PHE A 50 -13.61 -9.47 -9.63
C PHE A 50 -13.17 -8.12 -10.21
N TYR A 51 -13.70 -7.04 -9.67
CA TYR A 51 -13.41 -5.68 -10.10
C TYR A 51 -12.70 -4.91 -8.99
N VAL A 52 -11.69 -4.13 -9.37
CA VAL A 52 -10.96 -3.25 -8.46
C VAL A 52 -11.25 -1.81 -8.84
N ALA A 53 -11.63 -1.00 -7.87
CA ALA A 53 -11.94 0.41 -8.04
C ALA A 53 -11.14 1.26 -7.06
N ASN A 54 -10.76 2.47 -7.49
CA ASN A 54 -10.25 3.49 -6.59
C ASN A 54 -11.42 4.28 -5.96
N PRO A 55 -11.24 4.91 -4.78
CA PRO A 55 -12.29 5.71 -4.15
C PRO A 55 -12.46 7.08 -4.82
N VAL A 56 -12.67 7.08 -6.15
CA VAL A 56 -12.94 8.27 -6.97
C VAL A 56 -14.40 8.24 -7.38
N MET A 57 -15.12 9.34 -7.17
CA MET A 57 -16.57 9.41 -7.35
C MET A 57 -17.05 8.99 -8.76
N SER A 58 -16.35 9.43 -9.81
CA SER A 58 -16.69 9.09 -11.19
C SER A 58 -16.55 7.60 -11.49
N GLU A 59 -15.47 7.00 -11.01
CA GLU A 59 -15.17 5.58 -11.17
C GLU A 59 -16.19 4.72 -10.40
N LEU A 60 -16.44 5.06 -9.13
CA LEU A 60 -17.40 4.33 -8.30
C LEU A 60 -18.82 4.38 -8.87
N LYS A 61 -19.29 5.54 -9.36
CA LYS A 61 -20.62 5.64 -9.98
C LYS A 61 -20.74 4.72 -11.20
N SER A 62 -19.78 4.77 -12.13
CA SER A 62 -19.83 3.96 -13.34
C SER A 62 -19.81 2.46 -13.03
N ILE A 63 -19.01 2.04 -12.06
CA ILE A 63 -18.92 0.64 -11.64
C ILE A 63 -20.20 0.20 -10.91
N ILE A 64 -20.76 1.04 -10.02
CA ILE A 64 -22.03 0.74 -9.34
C ILE A 64 -23.17 0.59 -10.34
N ASP A 65 -23.25 1.46 -11.35
CA ASP A 65 -24.27 1.37 -12.40
C ASP A 65 -24.08 0.11 -13.26
N MET A 66 -22.84 -0.24 -13.57
CA MET A 66 -22.50 -1.51 -14.23
C MET A 66 -22.91 -2.71 -13.38
N CYS A 67 -22.59 -2.71 -12.08
CA CYS A 67 -22.95 -3.76 -11.15
C CYS A 67 -24.48 -3.97 -11.07
N ARG A 68 -25.26 -2.87 -11.05
CA ARG A 68 -26.72 -2.95 -11.02
C ARG A 68 -27.34 -3.45 -12.32
N SER A 69 -26.65 -3.25 -13.45
CA SER A 69 -27.10 -3.70 -14.76
C SER A 69 -26.74 -5.17 -15.01
N SER A 70 -25.72 -5.69 -14.35
CA SER A 70 -25.32 -7.10 -14.40
C SER A 70 -26.21 -7.94 -13.50
N LYS A 71 -26.55 -9.15 -13.99
CA LYS A 71 -27.21 -10.18 -13.16
C LYS A 71 -26.24 -11.25 -12.67
N ASP A 72 -24.98 -11.16 -13.08
CA ASP A 72 -23.95 -12.10 -12.71
C ASP A 72 -23.37 -11.75 -11.34
N SER A 73 -23.02 -12.78 -10.57
CA SER A 73 -22.36 -12.59 -9.29
C SER A 73 -21.00 -11.95 -9.48
N LEU A 74 -20.70 -10.94 -8.65
CA LEU A 74 -19.43 -10.19 -8.73
C LEU A 74 -18.94 -9.77 -7.34
N VAL A 75 -17.63 -9.60 -7.24
CA VAL A 75 -16.96 -8.98 -6.08
C VAL A 75 -16.37 -7.66 -6.51
N LEU A 76 -16.76 -6.57 -5.86
CA LEU A 76 -16.22 -5.24 -6.03
C LEU A 76 -15.24 -4.94 -4.90
N CYS A 77 -13.96 -4.80 -5.23
CA CYS A 77 -12.91 -4.40 -4.30
C CYS A 77 -12.61 -2.90 -4.43
N ILE A 78 -12.88 -2.13 -3.39
CA ILE A 78 -12.58 -0.70 -3.35
C ILE A 78 -11.28 -0.48 -2.58
N GLU A 79 -10.23 -0.04 -3.27
CA GLU A 79 -8.91 0.11 -2.68
C GLU A 79 -8.73 1.41 -1.92
N ASN A 80 -8.09 1.31 -0.74
CA ASN A 80 -7.65 2.45 0.07
C ASN A 80 -8.75 3.51 0.28
N LEU A 81 -9.94 3.10 0.73
CA LEU A 81 -11.06 3.99 0.97
C LEU A 81 -10.71 5.13 1.94
N ASP A 82 -9.78 4.91 2.86
CA ASP A 82 -9.25 5.89 3.80
C ASP A 82 -8.49 7.06 3.14
N THR A 83 -8.14 6.95 1.86
CA THR A 83 -7.54 8.04 1.06
C THR A 83 -8.56 8.80 0.22
N GLY A 84 -9.79 8.31 0.14
CA GLY A 84 -10.88 8.93 -0.62
C GLY A 84 -11.50 10.13 0.10
N VAL A 85 -12.19 10.95 -0.66
CA VAL A 85 -12.96 12.08 -0.12
C VAL A 85 -14.25 11.55 0.52
N MET A 86 -14.71 12.16 1.62
CA MET A 86 -15.97 11.78 2.31
C MET A 86 -17.18 11.66 1.37
N GLN A 87 -17.18 12.40 0.26
CA GLN A 87 -18.23 12.36 -0.76
C GLN A 87 -18.36 10.99 -1.44
N THR A 88 -17.31 10.19 -1.50
CA THR A 88 -17.34 8.83 -2.11
C THR A 88 -18.03 7.80 -1.21
N SER A 89 -18.18 8.08 0.07
CA SER A 89 -18.82 7.16 1.02
C SER A 89 -20.32 7.01 0.80
N TYR A 90 -21.03 8.04 0.33
CA TYR A 90 -22.49 8.00 0.17
C TYR A 90 -22.98 7.00 -0.89
N PRO A 91 -22.48 6.98 -2.14
CA PRO A 91 -22.87 5.95 -3.12
C PRO A 91 -22.52 4.54 -2.66
N LEU A 92 -21.39 4.40 -1.95
CA LEU A 92 -20.93 3.12 -1.40
C LEU A 92 -21.87 2.64 -0.29
N LEU A 93 -22.29 3.53 0.62
CA LEU A 93 -23.27 3.21 1.65
C LEU A 93 -24.57 2.67 1.05
N LYS A 94 -25.10 3.37 0.05
CA LYS A 94 -26.31 2.92 -0.66
C LYS A 94 -26.12 1.56 -1.32
N LEU A 95 -24.94 1.29 -1.89
CA LEU A 95 -24.63 -0.01 -2.45
C LEU A 95 -24.60 -1.11 -1.37
N ILE A 96 -24.01 -0.84 -0.20
CA ILE A 96 -23.91 -1.79 0.90
C ILE A 96 -25.27 -2.04 1.55
N GLU A 97 -26.11 -1.01 1.70
CA GLU A 97 -27.46 -1.10 2.28
C GLU A 97 -28.45 -1.85 1.39
N ASP A 98 -28.49 -1.49 0.10
CA ASP A 98 -29.38 -2.05 -0.91
C ASP A 98 -28.67 -3.12 -1.74
N CYS A 99 -27.69 -3.83 -1.17
CA CYS A 99 -26.84 -4.75 -1.88
C CYS A 99 -27.63 -5.90 -2.50
N PRO A 100 -27.67 -6.04 -3.83
CA PRO A 100 -28.27 -7.22 -4.46
C PRO A 100 -27.52 -8.48 -4.02
N SER A 101 -28.24 -9.60 -3.91
CA SER A 101 -27.69 -10.89 -3.42
C SER A 101 -26.53 -11.45 -4.28
N TYR A 102 -26.30 -10.92 -5.46
CA TYR A 102 -25.20 -11.30 -6.36
C TYR A 102 -24.00 -10.35 -6.30
N ILE A 103 -24.05 -9.27 -5.48
CA ILE A 103 -22.94 -8.31 -5.33
C ILE A 103 -22.30 -8.47 -3.96
N TYR A 104 -20.97 -8.55 -3.94
CA TYR A 104 -20.15 -8.55 -2.74
C TYR A 104 -19.21 -7.36 -2.78
N VAL A 105 -19.13 -6.60 -1.69
CA VAL A 105 -18.33 -5.39 -1.59
C VAL A 105 -17.20 -5.62 -0.59
N VAL A 106 -15.97 -5.54 -1.06
CA VAL A 106 -14.77 -5.59 -0.22
C VAL A 106 -14.09 -4.23 -0.24
N VAL A 107 -13.96 -3.62 0.92
CA VAL A 107 -13.29 -2.33 1.07
C VAL A 107 -11.92 -2.56 1.70
N THR A 108 -10.87 -1.96 1.16
CA THR A 108 -9.56 -1.99 1.80
C THR A 108 -9.19 -0.62 2.38
N CYS A 109 -8.51 -0.62 3.52
CA CYS A 109 -7.98 0.60 4.13
C CYS A 109 -6.64 0.34 4.86
N ASN A 110 -5.83 1.38 4.98
CA ASN A 110 -4.62 1.36 5.79
C ASN A 110 -4.91 1.83 7.23
N ASN A 111 -5.85 2.77 7.36
CA ASN A 111 -6.24 3.34 8.63
C ASN A 111 -7.77 3.25 8.82
N ILE A 112 -8.20 2.36 9.72
CA ILE A 112 -9.60 2.13 10.01
C ILE A 112 -10.31 3.36 10.58
N TYR A 113 -9.60 4.22 11.32
CA TYR A 113 -10.17 5.42 11.95
C TYR A 113 -10.59 6.50 10.93
N ARG A 114 -10.15 6.36 9.67
CA ARG A 114 -10.58 7.23 8.56
C ARG A 114 -11.80 6.69 7.81
N ILE A 115 -12.26 5.48 8.13
CA ILE A 115 -13.46 4.90 7.52
C ILE A 115 -14.69 5.36 8.30
N PRO A 116 -15.73 5.88 7.65
CA PRO A 116 -16.96 6.28 8.32
C PRO A 116 -17.60 5.14 9.10
N ASN A 117 -18.05 5.42 10.32
CA ASN A 117 -18.72 4.45 11.18
C ASN A 117 -19.96 3.83 10.52
N THR A 118 -20.60 4.58 9.63
CA THR A 118 -21.75 4.11 8.84
C THR A 118 -21.40 2.94 7.92
N ILE A 119 -20.17 2.87 7.40
CA ILE A 119 -19.66 1.74 6.62
C ILE A 119 -19.27 0.61 7.57
N LEU A 120 -18.51 0.93 8.64
CA LEU A 120 -18.02 -0.08 9.59
C LEU A 120 -19.16 -0.84 10.27
N SER A 121 -20.30 -0.18 10.54
CA SER A 121 -21.48 -0.82 11.18
C SER A 121 -22.22 -1.81 10.27
N ARG A 122 -21.93 -1.80 8.96
CA ARG A 122 -22.61 -2.65 7.95
C ARG A 122 -21.71 -3.70 7.34
N CYS A 123 -20.42 -3.63 7.61
CA CYS A 123 -19.43 -4.54 7.06
C CYS A 123 -18.76 -5.36 8.16
N ALA A 124 -18.41 -6.59 7.84
CA ALA A 124 -17.54 -7.38 8.70
C ALA A 124 -16.10 -6.83 8.59
N LEU A 125 -15.44 -6.67 9.74
CA LEU A 125 -14.07 -6.17 9.79
C LEU A 125 -13.09 -7.33 9.90
N VAL A 126 -12.10 -7.37 9.00
CA VAL A 126 -10.98 -8.31 9.04
C VAL A 126 -9.68 -7.52 9.17
N MET A 127 -8.96 -7.75 10.25
CA MET A 127 -7.67 -7.12 10.50
C MET A 127 -6.53 -7.98 9.97
N ILE A 128 -5.61 -7.39 9.21
CA ILE A 128 -4.47 -8.08 8.62
C ILE A 128 -3.20 -7.61 9.32
N SER A 129 -2.51 -8.55 9.95
CA SER A 129 -1.23 -8.27 10.61
C SER A 129 -0.15 -7.87 9.61
N PRO A 130 0.80 -7.01 9.99
CA PRO A 130 1.97 -6.74 9.16
C PRO A 130 2.73 -8.03 8.83
N PRO A 131 3.27 -8.18 7.60
CA PRO A 131 4.10 -9.32 7.27
C PRO A 131 5.38 -9.33 8.10
N THR A 132 5.79 -10.50 8.54
CA THR A 132 7.07 -10.69 9.21
C THR A 132 8.22 -10.64 8.20
N LYS A 133 9.44 -10.44 8.68
CA LYS A 133 10.62 -10.51 7.81
C LYS A 133 10.79 -11.88 7.17
N SER A 134 10.34 -12.95 7.84
CA SER A 134 10.33 -14.30 7.29
C SER A 134 9.36 -14.43 6.13
N ASP A 135 8.13 -13.90 6.28
CA ASP A 135 7.12 -13.89 5.19
C ASP A 135 7.64 -13.13 3.96
N LEU A 136 8.28 -11.98 4.20
CA LEU A 136 8.85 -11.17 3.13
C LEU A 136 10.01 -11.87 2.42
N ALA A 137 10.89 -12.54 3.19
CA ALA A 137 12.02 -13.29 2.64
C ALA A 137 11.53 -14.47 1.78
N GLU A 138 10.54 -15.22 2.26
CA GLU A 138 9.94 -16.32 1.53
C GLU A 138 9.27 -15.86 0.23
N TYR A 139 8.53 -14.76 0.29
CA TYR A 139 7.91 -14.16 -0.89
C TYR A 139 8.95 -13.70 -1.92
N ALA A 140 10.03 -13.05 -1.47
CA ALA A 140 11.12 -12.60 -2.32
C ALA A 140 11.85 -13.78 -3.00
N ALA A 141 12.07 -14.87 -2.25
CA ALA A 141 12.69 -16.09 -2.78
C ALA A 141 11.86 -16.73 -3.90
N ILE A 142 10.53 -16.69 -3.79
CA ILE A 142 9.63 -17.23 -4.82
C ILE A 142 9.61 -16.35 -6.06
N LYS A 143 9.59 -15.03 -5.88
CA LYS A 143 9.50 -14.09 -7.00
C LYS A 143 10.80 -14.03 -7.81
N ASN A 144 11.93 -13.96 -7.16
CA ASN A 144 13.24 -13.91 -7.82
C ASN A 144 14.37 -14.28 -6.86
N LEU A 145 14.80 -15.54 -6.91
CA LEU A 145 15.85 -16.05 -6.04
C LEU A 145 17.18 -15.27 -6.16
N LYS A 146 17.58 -14.89 -7.38
CA LYS A 146 18.81 -14.13 -7.61
C LYS A 146 18.75 -12.73 -6.99
N LEU A 147 17.61 -12.06 -7.15
CA LEU A 147 17.39 -10.75 -6.56
C LEU A 147 17.39 -10.84 -5.03
N PHE A 148 16.77 -11.88 -4.45
CA PHE A 148 16.75 -12.11 -3.01
C PHE A 148 18.16 -12.31 -2.45
N GLU A 149 18.98 -13.14 -3.08
CA GLU A 149 20.37 -13.37 -2.67
C GLU A 149 21.21 -12.09 -2.73
N ASN A 150 20.96 -11.23 -3.73
CA ASN A 150 21.62 -9.94 -3.85
C ASN A 150 21.13 -8.91 -2.83
N LEU A 151 19.88 -8.98 -2.41
CA LEU A 151 19.24 -7.97 -1.54
C LEU A 151 19.27 -8.31 -0.06
N LYS A 152 19.30 -9.62 0.33
CA LYS A 152 19.18 -10.04 1.73
C LYS A 152 20.25 -9.43 2.65
N ASP A 153 21.46 -9.21 2.12
CA ASP A 153 22.59 -8.64 2.83
C ASP A 153 22.71 -7.13 2.63
N LYS A 154 21.91 -6.55 1.74
CA LYS A 154 21.92 -5.12 1.45
C LYS A 154 21.01 -4.34 2.41
N ARG A 155 21.39 -3.09 2.67
CA ARG A 155 20.65 -2.19 3.56
C ARG A 155 19.25 -1.87 3.06
N VAL A 156 19.04 -1.91 1.75
CA VAL A 156 17.73 -1.74 1.09
C VAL A 156 16.69 -2.70 1.67
N TRP A 157 17.10 -3.91 2.09
CA TRP A 157 16.21 -4.88 2.72
C TRP A 157 15.56 -4.38 4.02
N LYS A 158 16.22 -3.43 4.73
CA LYS A 158 15.67 -2.81 5.93
C LYS A 158 14.45 -1.93 5.63
N CYS A 159 14.33 -1.46 4.40
CA CYS A 159 13.25 -0.57 3.94
C CYS A 159 12.00 -1.31 3.50
N VAL A 160 12.11 -2.63 3.28
CA VAL A 160 11.01 -3.49 2.88
C VAL A 160 10.06 -3.70 4.06
N LYS A 161 8.82 -3.27 3.92
CA LYS A 161 7.76 -3.41 4.93
C LYS A 161 6.59 -4.25 4.46
N GLY A 162 6.42 -4.42 3.13
CA GLY A 162 5.30 -5.14 2.55
C GLY A 162 5.67 -5.88 1.27
N PHE A 163 4.80 -6.77 0.83
CA PHE A 163 4.98 -7.56 -0.40
C PHE A 163 5.12 -6.66 -1.64
N LYS A 164 4.39 -5.55 -1.68
CA LYS A 164 4.47 -4.58 -2.78
C LYS A 164 5.86 -3.97 -2.93
N ASP A 165 6.59 -3.77 -1.82
CA ASP A 165 7.95 -3.25 -1.87
C ASP A 165 8.88 -4.26 -2.58
N ILE A 166 8.67 -5.57 -2.37
CA ILE A 166 9.41 -6.64 -3.04
C ILE A 166 9.08 -6.67 -4.52
N ASP A 167 7.80 -6.57 -4.89
CA ASP A 167 7.38 -6.50 -6.29
C ASP A 167 8.02 -5.28 -6.99
N THR A 168 8.12 -4.16 -6.30
CA THR A 168 8.81 -2.96 -6.82
C THR A 168 10.30 -3.21 -7.00
N LEU A 169 10.97 -3.75 -5.98
CA LEU A 169 12.41 -4.04 -6.02
C LEU A 169 12.76 -5.12 -7.05
N SER A 170 11.85 -6.05 -7.33
CA SER A 170 12.07 -7.11 -8.34
C SER A 170 12.20 -6.56 -9.76
N ASN A 171 11.71 -5.35 -10.00
CA ASN A 171 11.81 -4.66 -11.29
C ASN A 171 13.03 -3.74 -11.39
N PHE A 172 13.83 -3.61 -10.31
CA PHE A 172 15.00 -2.77 -10.30
C PHE A 172 16.17 -3.41 -11.06
N THR A 173 16.91 -2.55 -11.77
CA THR A 173 18.21 -2.90 -12.36
C THR A 173 19.30 -2.93 -11.28
N ASP A 174 20.43 -3.61 -11.57
CA ASP A 174 21.59 -3.63 -10.67
C ASP A 174 22.11 -2.21 -10.37
N ASP A 175 22.02 -1.29 -11.33
CA ASP A 175 22.41 0.12 -11.15
C ASP A 175 21.49 0.83 -10.14
N GLN A 176 20.19 0.58 -10.19
CA GLN A 176 19.22 1.14 -9.24
C GLN A 176 19.42 0.58 -7.82
N ILE A 177 19.82 -0.67 -7.70
CA ILE A 177 20.16 -1.30 -6.41
C ILE A 177 21.46 -0.71 -5.85
N SER A 178 22.48 -0.54 -6.70
CA SER A 178 23.78 0.05 -6.31
C SER A 178 23.65 1.50 -5.86
N TYR A 179 22.62 2.20 -6.29
CA TYR A 179 22.31 3.55 -5.84
C TYR A 179 22.06 3.64 -4.32
N PHE A 180 21.37 2.67 -3.74
CA PHE A 180 21.16 2.65 -2.29
C PHE A 180 22.47 2.46 -1.53
N ASP A 181 23.45 1.76 -2.11
CA ASP A 181 24.79 1.64 -1.53
C ASP A 181 25.55 2.97 -1.62
N ASN A 182 25.33 3.74 -2.70
CA ASN A 182 25.91 5.07 -2.90
C ASN A 182 25.25 6.16 -2.05
N LEU A 183 23.92 6.06 -1.79
CA LEU A 183 23.22 6.96 -0.86
C LEU A 183 23.88 6.96 0.52
N ASP A 184 24.36 5.82 0.96
CA ASP A 184 25.05 5.66 2.23
C ASP A 184 26.37 6.46 2.29
N SER A 185 27.09 6.51 1.17
CA SER A 185 28.30 7.31 1.05
C SER A 185 27.99 8.81 1.01
N ILE A 186 26.86 9.18 0.42
CA ILE A 186 26.40 10.58 0.33
C ILE A 186 25.91 11.09 1.68
N LEU A 187 25.22 10.26 2.46
CA LEU A 187 24.75 10.61 3.81
C LEU A 187 25.87 10.65 4.85
N LYS A 188 26.96 9.93 4.61
CA LYS A 188 28.15 9.91 5.50
C LYS A 188 29.17 11.00 5.20
N PHE A 189 29.24 11.45 3.98
CA PHE A 189 30.10 12.59 3.62
C PHE A 189 29.27 13.86 3.80
N ASP A 190 29.80 14.78 4.57
CA ASP A 190 29.37 16.14 4.92
C ASP A 190 29.02 17.03 3.69
N SER A 191 28.30 16.44 2.75
CA SER A 191 27.78 17.15 1.60
C SER A 191 26.51 17.84 2.05
N THR A 192 26.52 19.16 2.01
CA THR A 192 25.39 20.03 2.26
C THR A 192 24.10 19.41 1.79
N ILE A 193 23.08 19.49 2.61
CA ILE A 193 21.70 19.00 2.35
C ILE A 193 21.24 19.39 0.93
N SER A 194 21.71 20.53 0.40
CA SER A 194 21.48 20.97 -0.99
C SER A 194 21.94 19.97 -2.06
N ASN A 195 23.06 19.30 -1.85
CA ASN A 195 23.55 18.28 -2.81
C ASN A 195 22.72 16.97 -2.74
N LEU A 196 22.30 16.58 -1.54
CA LEU A 196 21.42 15.44 -1.35
C LEU A 196 20.07 15.69 -2.05
N THR A 197 19.56 16.89 -1.92
CA THR A 197 18.34 17.38 -2.55
C THR A 197 18.36 17.30 -4.04
N TRP A 198 19.39 17.93 -4.63
CA TRP A 198 19.54 17.95 -6.07
C TRP A 198 19.68 16.53 -6.62
N LYS A 199 20.43 15.67 -5.93
CA LYS A 199 20.60 14.28 -6.31
C LYS A 199 19.29 13.50 -6.16
N LEU A 200 18.51 13.70 -5.09
CA LEU A 200 17.21 13.07 -4.90
C LEU A 200 16.20 13.53 -5.94
N GLN A 201 16.17 14.82 -6.29
CA GLN A 201 15.31 15.35 -7.36
C GLN A 201 15.71 14.80 -8.73
N HIS A 202 16.99 14.86 -9.05
CA HIS A 202 17.51 14.34 -10.32
C HIS A 202 17.26 12.84 -10.48
N TYR A 203 17.26 12.11 -9.37
CA TYR A 203 17.00 10.68 -9.34
C TYR A 203 15.50 10.35 -9.44
N ALA A 204 14.65 11.12 -8.79
CA ALA A 204 13.20 10.98 -8.92
C ALA A 204 12.72 11.33 -10.33
N ASP A 205 13.36 12.28 -11.00
CA ASP A 205 13.05 12.68 -12.37
C ASP A 205 13.57 11.67 -13.42
N ASN A 206 14.65 10.95 -13.14
CA ASN A 206 15.34 10.08 -14.11
C ASN A 206 15.24 8.58 -13.80
N SER A 207 14.74 8.20 -12.63
CA SER A 207 14.60 6.80 -12.25
C SER A 207 13.19 6.50 -11.77
N GLU A 208 12.69 5.31 -12.11
CA GLU A 208 11.44 4.76 -11.58
C GLU A 208 11.55 4.35 -10.09
N THR A 209 12.57 4.85 -9.38
CA THR A 209 12.78 4.51 -7.97
C THR A 209 11.73 5.19 -7.10
N PRO A 210 10.85 4.45 -6.44
CA PRO A 210 9.81 5.07 -5.63
C PRO A 210 10.41 5.89 -4.48
N VAL A 211 10.05 7.15 -4.42
CA VAL A 211 10.46 8.10 -3.36
C VAL A 211 10.23 7.53 -1.96
N ILE A 212 9.18 6.71 -1.80
CA ILE A 212 8.87 6.04 -0.54
C ILE A 212 10.00 5.12 -0.04
N LEU A 213 10.67 4.39 -0.94
CA LEU A 213 11.79 3.51 -0.56
C LEU A 213 13.02 4.33 -0.17
N VAL A 214 13.29 5.42 -0.88
CA VAL A 214 14.39 6.35 -0.58
C VAL A 214 14.20 6.99 0.79
N LEU A 215 13.01 7.53 1.10
CA LEU A 215 12.71 8.13 2.40
C LEU A 215 12.78 7.11 3.55
N ARG A 216 12.29 5.89 3.34
CA ARG A 216 12.42 4.81 4.33
C ARG A 216 13.88 4.42 4.56
N TYR A 217 14.70 4.44 3.50
CA TYR A 217 16.13 4.19 3.62
C TYR A 217 16.82 5.29 4.43
N ILE A 218 16.58 6.56 4.11
CA ILE A 218 17.10 7.71 4.86
C ILE A 218 16.65 7.61 6.34
N LEU A 219 15.37 7.31 6.60
CA LEU A 219 14.85 7.14 7.95
C LEU A 219 15.58 6.02 8.72
N SER A 220 15.98 4.93 8.05
CA SER A 220 16.70 3.82 8.68
C SER A 220 18.13 4.16 9.08
N LEU A 221 18.71 5.19 8.46
CA LEU A 221 20.08 5.66 8.72
C LEU A 221 20.14 6.93 9.55
N ALA A 222 19.02 7.65 9.68
CA ALA A 222 18.97 8.94 10.34
C ALA A 222 19.18 8.80 11.85
N ASP A 223 20.26 9.39 12.38
CA ASP A 223 20.52 9.50 13.82
C ASP A 223 19.90 10.78 14.39
N ASN A 224 19.73 11.82 13.56
CA ASN A 224 19.15 13.09 13.97
C ASN A 224 17.61 12.99 14.09
N GLN A 225 17.09 13.44 15.24
CA GLN A 225 15.66 13.39 15.55
C GLN A 225 14.82 14.24 14.56
N HIS A 226 15.36 15.39 14.13
CA HIS A 226 14.68 16.26 13.18
C HIS A 226 14.57 15.61 11.80
N LEU A 227 15.64 15.04 11.27
CA LEU A 227 15.65 14.31 10.01
C LEU A 227 14.67 13.13 10.04
N ARG A 228 14.61 12.42 11.17
CA ARG A 228 13.61 11.33 11.36
C ARG A 228 12.18 11.84 11.31
N ALA A 229 11.89 12.96 11.99
CA ALA A 229 10.55 13.56 12.00
C ALA A 229 10.14 14.02 10.60
N SER A 230 11.03 14.66 9.86
CA SER A 230 10.80 15.08 8.47
C SER A 230 10.55 13.89 7.54
N CYS A 231 11.35 12.82 7.62
CA CYS A 231 11.11 11.59 6.86
C CYS A 231 9.73 10.99 7.16
N ILE A 232 9.33 10.94 8.43
CA ILE A 232 8.02 10.39 8.84
C ILE A 232 6.88 11.27 8.30
N SER A 233 7.00 12.60 8.40
CA SER A 233 6.03 13.54 7.85
C SER A 233 5.85 13.32 6.34
N CYS A 234 6.94 13.27 5.59
CA CYS A 234 6.90 13.05 4.15
C CYS A 234 6.35 11.66 3.76
N LEU A 235 6.66 10.62 4.53
CA LEU A 235 6.09 9.29 4.30
C LEU A 235 4.57 9.25 4.52
N ASN A 236 4.06 9.96 5.53
CA ASN A 236 2.63 10.09 5.78
C ASN A 236 1.92 10.84 4.63
N ASP A 237 2.57 11.88 4.11
CA ASP A 237 2.04 12.62 2.96
C ASP A 237 1.99 11.77 1.68
N LEU A 238 3.01 10.92 1.45
CA LEU A 238 3.00 9.95 0.35
C LEU A 238 1.88 8.91 0.47
N GLU A 239 1.64 8.43 1.69
CA GLU A 239 0.57 7.47 1.93
C GLU A 239 -0.83 8.08 1.75
N SER A 240 -0.98 9.40 1.99
CA SER A 240 -2.24 10.11 1.77
C SER A 240 -2.61 10.28 0.30
N LYS A 241 -1.64 10.13 -0.62
CA LYS A 241 -1.77 10.35 -2.08
C LYS A 241 -2.31 11.73 -2.48
N MET A 242 -2.32 12.70 -1.56
CA MET A 242 -2.83 14.05 -1.83
C MET A 242 -1.79 14.97 -2.47
N ILE A 243 -0.51 14.62 -2.37
CA ILE A 243 0.62 15.46 -2.80
C ILE A 243 1.46 14.66 -3.81
N SER A 244 1.93 15.33 -4.86
CA SER A 244 2.80 14.70 -5.85
C SER A 244 4.17 14.33 -5.25
N GLN A 245 4.81 13.29 -5.78
CA GLN A 245 6.13 12.83 -5.30
C GLN A 245 7.18 13.96 -5.35
N ASN A 246 7.19 14.77 -6.40
CA ASN A 246 8.11 15.89 -6.53
C ASN A 246 7.90 16.97 -5.47
N ALA A 247 6.65 17.27 -5.12
CA ALA A 247 6.33 18.22 -4.06
C ALA A 247 6.78 17.71 -2.68
N ILE A 248 6.71 16.40 -2.45
CA ILE A 248 7.15 15.78 -1.19
C ILE A 248 8.69 15.82 -1.07
N ILE A 249 9.41 15.55 -2.16
CA ILE A 249 10.87 15.70 -2.18
C ILE A 249 11.24 17.16 -1.88
N THR A 250 10.57 18.11 -2.52
CA THR A 250 10.79 19.54 -2.28
C THR A 250 10.52 19.91 -0.82
N LYS A 251 9.42 19.40 -0.22
CA LYS A 251 9.10 19.59 1.19
C LYS A 251 10.21 19.04 2.09
N PHE A 252 10.60 17.78 1.87
CA PHE A 252 11.65 17.12 2.65
C PHE A 252 12.94 17.93 2.67
N VAL A 253 13.28 18.49 1.53
CA VAL A 253 14.47 19.30 1.34
C VAL A 253 14.37 20.62 2.07
N MET A 254 13.23 21.32 1.91
CA MET A 254 13.01 22.60 2.56
C MET A 254 13.05 22.46 4.09
N GLU A 255 12.42 21.44 4.65
CA GLU A 255 12.42 21.19 6.09
C GLU A 255 13.83 20.92 6.64
N ASN A 256 14.72 20.31 5.85
CA ASN A 256 16.07 19.97 6.30
C ASN A 256 17.13 21.01 5.94
N LYS A 257 16.80 21.99 5.07
CA LYS A 257 17.74 23.06 4.67
C LYS A 257 17.99 24.09 5.77
N TYR A 258 17.08 24.27 6.70
CA TYR A 258 17.13 25.29 7.75
C TYR A 258 17.56 24.75 9.12
N CYS A 259 18.10 23.54 9.17
CA CYS A 259 18.53 22.89 10.41
C CYS A 259 20.05 22.81 10.58
N GLU A 260 20.81 23.68 9.90
CA GLU A 260 22.23 23.93 10.16
C GLU A 260 22.42 24.99 11.26
#